data_06254efc4b04ff658746076e2c10e2ab
#
_entry.id   06254efc4b04ff658746076e2c10e2ab
#
_cell.length_a   1.000
_cell.length_b   1.000
_cell.length_c   1.000
_cell.angle_alpha   90.00
_cell.angle_beta   90.00
_cell.angle_gamma   90.00
#
_symmetry.space_group_name_H-M   'P 1'
#
loop_
_entity.id
_entity.type
_entity.pdbx_description
1 polymer ?
#
loop_
_entity_poly.entity_id
_entity_poly.type
_entity_poly.pdbx_seq_one_letter_code
_entity_poly.pdbx_strand_id
1 'polypeptide(L)'
;MADTADGLGLEAQATIHVSGEWREAVSGATREVLDPADGLPFAVVAEGDEEDTNLAVAAARQAFDHGDWPRTPATERAALLRRVADLLVRDREQLGLLESRDAGKTAEEGRVDIDCVADAFRYFADLVAAESPGRIVDAGSPDIHSVVVHEPVGVCALITPWNYPLLQASWKIAPALAAGNTFVVKPSEITPLTTIALIDLLAEAGLPTGVAGLVTGPGHTVGARLAEHPDVDLVSFTGGLVSGTKVAQAAAPTVKKVALELGGKNPNVVFADACATDEDFDTAVDQALNAAFIHSGQVCSAGARLIVEESLRERFVAELARRAQKIRLGRGTEDGVECGPLVSEQQRAKVEAYVASALAEGAVLRAGGRRPEPSAERAAGGYFYEPTVLDQCHREMRVVREEVFGPVLTVETFRTEDEAVTLANDTEYGLAGGVWTGDGAKARRVAARLRHGTVWINDFHPYLPQAEWGGFGKSGVGRELGPAGLAEYRETKHIYQNLAPKPVRWFAG
;
A
#
# COMPACT_ATOMS: atom_id res chain seq x y z
N MET A 1 30.93 -17.92 -3.82
CA MET A 1 30.18 -18.64 -4.87
C MET A 1 28.88 -17.90 -4.97
N ALA A 2 28.58 -17.36 -6.14
CA ALA A 2 27.36 -16.59 -6.37
C ALA A 2 26.17 -17.54 -6.16
N ASP A 3 25.41 -17.28 -5.11
CA ASP A 3 24.10 -17.88 -4.87
C ASP A 3 23.14 -17.13 -5.81
N THR A 4 23.10 -17.64 -7.03
CA THR A 4 22.30 -17.08 -8.11
C THR A 4 20.82 -17.27 -7.77
N ALA A 5 19.96 -16.41 -8.32
CA ALA A 5 18.49 -16.51 -8.33
C ALA A 5 17.96 -17.86 -8.94
N ASP A 6 18.84 -18.84 -9.11
CA ASP A 6 18.66 -20.15 -9.74
C ASP A 6 17.62 -21.07 -9.08
N GLY A 7 17.09 -20.71 -7.90
CA GLY A 7 16.01 -21.49 -7.27
C GLY A 7 14.60 -21.11 -7.68
N LEU A 8 14.40 -19.92 -8.29
CA LEU A 8 13.07 -19.39 -8.60
C LEU A 8 12.65 -19.56 -10.06
N GLY A 9 13.56 -20.03 -10.96
CA GLY A 9 13.29 -20.07 -12.41
C GLY A 9 12.99 -18.69 -13.00
N LEU A 10 13.13 -17.63 -12.21
CA LEU A 10 13.17 -16.27 -12.65
C LEU A 10 14.60 -16.01 -13.17
N GLU A 11 14.93 -16.52 -14.34
CA GLU A 11 15.72 -15.70 -15.23
C GLU A 11 14.92 -14.39 -15.27
N ALA A 12 15.37 -13.38 -14.53
CA ALA A 12 14.76 -12.06 -14.58
C ALA A 12 14.87 -11.60 -16.02
N GLN A 13 13.85 -11.95 -16.78
CA GLN A 13 13.79 -11.62 -18.18
C GLN A 13 13.65 -10.11 -18.18
N ALA A 14 14.59 -9.42 -18.80
CA ALA A 14 14.54 -8.00 -19.05
C ALA A 14 13.35 -7.69 -20.00
N THR A 15 12.14 -8.00 -19.54
CA THR A 15 10.91 -8.03 -20.34
C THR A 15 9.76 -7.29 -19.66
N ILE A 16 8.87 -6.76 -20.48
CA ILE A 16 7.54 -6.25 -20.12
C ILE A 16 6.48 -7.27 -20.57
N HIS A 17 5.30 -7.23 -19.97
CA HIS A 17 4.20 -8.12 -20.34
C HIS A 17 3.12 -7.40 -21.11
N VAL A 18 2.90 -7.77 -22.37
CA VAL A 18 1.92 -7.17 -23.27
C VAL A 18 1.20 -8.26 -24.06
N SER A 19 -0.13 -8.21 -24.12
CA SER A 19 -0.96 -9.17 -24.87
C SER A 19 -0.73 -10.64 -24.49
N GLY A 20 -0.40 -10.92 -23.21
CA GLY A 20 -0.14 -12.29 -22.74
C GLY A 20 1.25 -12.82 -23.05
N GLU A 21 2.15 -11.99 -23.54
CA GLU A 21 3.52 -12.37 -23.91
C GLU A 21 4.55 -11.48 -23.19
N TRP A 22 5.63 -12.10 -22.74
CA TRP A 22 6.80 -11.38 -22.26
C TRP A 22 7.65 -10.94 -23.45
N ARG A 23 8.09 -9.68 -23.46
CA ARG A 23 8.89 -9.10 -24.54
C ARG A 23 9.88 -8.07 -24.00
N GLU A 24 10.98 -7.86 -24.71
CA GLU A 24 11.90 -6.76 -24.40
C GLU A 24 11.21 -5.40 -24.52
N ALA A 25 11.67 -4.40 -23.75
CA ALA A 25 11.29 -3.01 -23.98
C ALA A 25 11.65 -2.59 -25.41
N VAL A 26 10.84 -1.72 -26.02
CA VAL A 26 11.06 -1.26 -27.41
C VAL A 26 12.45 -0.66 -27.59
N SER A 27 12.94 0.07 -26.59
CA SER A 27 14.30 0.64 -26.59
C SER A 27 15.41 -0.39 -26.35
N GLY A 28 15.10 -1.60 -25.88
CA GLY A 28 16.07 -2.59 -25.39
C GLY A 28 16.74 -2.17 -24.08
N ALA A 29 16.31 -1.10 -23.43
CA ALA A 29 16.89 -0.62 -22.18
C ALA A 29 16.55 -1.55 -21.01
N THR A 30 17.50 -1.69 -20.08
CA THR A 30 17.36 -2.51 -18.88
C THR A 30 17.80 -1.74 -17.64
N ARG A 31 17.34 -2.21 -16.48
CA ARG A 31 17.67 -1.67 -15.15
C ARG A 31 18.14 -2.79 -14.23
N GLU A 32 19.21 -2.53 -13.49
CA GLU A 32 19.62 -3.39 -12.37
C GLU A 32 18.71 -3.17 -11.16
N VAL A 33 18.30 -4.28 -10.52
CA VAL A 33 17.61 -4.29 -9.23
C VAL A 33 18.66 -4.59 -8.17
N LEU A 34 18.75 -3.72 -7.16
CA LEU A 34 19.78 -3.79 -6.14
C LEU A 34 19.23 -4.44 -4.87
N ASP A 35 20.01 -5.34 -4.28
CA ASP A 35 19.74 -5.87 -2.94
C ASP A 35 20.06 -4.77 -1.90
N PRO A 36 19.10 -4.26 -1.12
CA PRO A 36 19.34 -3.16 -0.20
C PRO A 36 20.24 -3.53 0.99
N ALA A 37 20.49 -4.83 1.22
CA ALA A 37 21.35 -5.30 2.31
C ALA A 37 22.84 -5.14 2.00
N ASP A 38 23.24 -5.02 0.75
CA ASP A 38 24.64 -4.81 0.35
C ASP A 38 24.82 -3.76 -0.75
N GLY A 39 23.72 -3.32 -1.39
CA GLY A 39 23.74 -2.36 -2.49
C GLY A 39 24.21 -2.95 -3.82
N LEU A 40 24.31 -4.28 -3.94
CA LEU A 40 24.77 -4.95 -5.16
C LEU A 40 23.60 -5.38 -6.06
N PRO A 41 23.79 -5.38 -7.39
CA PRO A 41 22.80 -5.91 -8.32
C PRO A 41 22.56 -7.41 -8.10
N PHE A 42 21.29 -7.85 -8.11
CA PHE A 42 20.94 -9.26 -8.04
C PHE A 42 19.93 -9.70 -9.10
N ALA A 43 19.32 -8.74 -9.79
CA ALA A 43 18.44 -9.01 -10.91
C ALA A 43 18.54 -7.88 -11.95
N VAL A 44 18.02 -8.13 -13.16
CA VAL A 44 17.90 -7.15 -14.25
C VAL A 44 16.49 -7.20 -14.79
N VAL A 45 15.84 -6.05 -14.95
CA VAL A 45 14.49 -5.93 -15.52
C VAL A 45 14.50 -4.99 -16.73
N ALA A 46 13.46 -5.05 -17.55
CA ALA A 46 13.29 -4.08 -18.64
C ALA A 46 13.12 -2.66 -18.09
N GLU A 47 13.65 -1.68 -18.81
CA GLU A 47 13.39 -0.26 -18.57
C GLU A 47 12.45 0.26 -19.65
N GLY A 48 11.15 0.06 -19.45
CA GLY A 48 10.11 0.51 -20.38
C GLY A 48 9.95 2.02 -20.41
N ASP A 49 9.32 2.50 -21.48
CA ASP A 49 9.08 3.91 -21.74
C ASP A 49 7.62 4.21 -22.15
N GLU A 50 7.38 5.37 -22.76
CA GLU A 50 6.05 5.78 -23.21
C GLU A 50 5.51 4.89 -24.35
N GLU A 51 6.36 4.38 -25.24
CA GLU A 51 5.95 3.51 -26.33
C GLU A 51 5.49 2.16 -25.80
N ASP A 52 6.24 1.56 -24.87
CA ASP A 52 5.87 0.34 -24.16
C ASP A 52 4.54 0.50 -23.41
N THR A 53 4.38 1.65 -22.76
CA THR A 53 3.13 1.99 -22.06
C THR A 53 1.94 2.05 -23.01
N ASN A 54 2.11 2.70 -24.16
CA ASN A 54 1.06 2.79 -25.18
C ASN A 54 0.67 1.41 -25.72
N LEU A 55 1.65 0.53 -25.95
CA LEU A 55 1.40 -0.84 -26.41
C LEU A 55 0.62 -1.64 -25.36
N ALA A 56 0.99 -1.55 -24.09
CA ALA A 56 0.31 -2.25 -23.01
C ALA A 56 -1.14 -1.74 -22.82
N VAL A 57 -1.36 -0.43 -22.85
CA VAL A 57 -2.70 0.16 -22.74
C VAL A 57 -3.56 -0.21 -23.96
N ALA A 58 -3.01 -0.18 -25.17
CA ALA A 58 -3.74 -0.59 -26.37
C ALA A 58 -4.18 -2.06 -26.30
N ALA A 59 -3.32 -2.95 -25.81
CA ALA A 59 -3.65 -4.36 -25.60
C ALA A 59 -4.76 -4.54 -24.56
N ALA A 60 -4.68 -3.83 -23.42
CA ALA A 60 -5.69 -3.87 -22.38
C ALA A 60 -7.04 -3.30 -22.88
N ARG A 61 -7.05 -2.23 -23.67
CA ARG A 61 -8.23 -1.65 -24.31
C ARG A 61 -8.86 -2.62 -25.29
N GLN A 62 -8.07 -3.27 -26.13
CA GLN A 62 -8.55 -4.29 -27.06
C GLN A 62 -9.21 -5.46 -26.31
N ALA A 63 -8.59 -5.94 -25.24
CA ALA A 63 -9.13 -7.02 -24.43
C ALA A 63 -10.42 -6.62 -23.69
N PHE A 64 -10.55 -5.35 -23.27
CA PHE A 64 -11.76 -4.84 -22.65
C PHE A 64 -12.91 -4.70 -23.65
N ASP A 65 -12.68 -4.02 -24.77
CA ASP A 65 -13.73 -3.67 -25.72
C ASP A 65 -14.23 -4.89 -26.51
N HIS A 66 -13.33 -5.82 -26.84
CA HIS A 66 -13.63 -6.93 -27.77
C HIS A 66 -13.44 -8.34 -27.16
N GLY A 67 -12.73 -8.45 -26.03
CA GLY A 67 -12.57 -9.71 -25.32
C GLY A 67 -13.78 -10.12 -24.50
N ASP A 68 -13.77 -11.33 -23.96
CA ASP A 68 -14.90 -11.87 -23.17
C ASP A 68 -14.84 -11.52 -21.69
N TRP A 69 -13.66 -11.13 -21.18
CA TRP A 69 -13.44 -10.93 -19.76
C TRP A 69 -14.42 -9.99 -19.06
N PRO A 70 -14.76 -8.79 -19.60
CA PRO A 70 -15.71 -7.87 -18.96
C PRO A 70 -17.14 -8.43 -18.85
N ARG A 71 -17.46 -9.45 -19.65
CA ARG A 71 -18.77 -10.13 -19.68
C ARG A 71 -18.75 -11.48 -18.96
N THR A 72 -17.58 -11.93 -18.51
CA THR A 72 -17.42 -13.18 -17.74
C THR A 72 -18.25 -13.12 -16.46
N PRO A 73 -19.06 -14.17 -16.16
CA PRO A 73 -19.85 -14.23 -14.94
C PRO A 73 -19.01 -14.00 -13.68
N ALA A 74 -19.59 -13.30 -12.69
CA ALA A 74 -18.92 -13.00 -11.42
C ALA A 74 -18.40 -14.26 -10.70
N THR A 75 -19.15 -15.37 -10.79
CA THR A 75 -18.75 -16.67 -10.21
C THR A 75 -17.51 -17.26 -10.87
N GLU A 76 -17.32 -17.06 -12.17
CA GLU A 76 -16.14 -17.52 -12.90
C GLU A 76 -14.92 -16.64 -12.60
N ARG A 77 -15.10 -15.32 -12.52
CA ARG A 77 -14.05 -14.39 -12.07
C ARG A 77 -13.62 -14.72 -10.64
N ALA A 78 -14.58 -15.00 -9.73
CA ALA A 78 -14.30 -15.44 -8.38
C ALA A 78 -13.52 -16.76 -8.33
N ALA A 79 -13.86 -17.72 -9.19
CA ALA A 79 -13.11 -18.99 -9.28
C ALA A 79 -11.66 -18.77 -9.73
N LEU A 80 -11.42 -17.86 -10.66
CA LEU A 80 -10.05 -17.47 -11.07
C LEU A 80 -9.27 -16.86 -9.91
N LEU A 81 -9.86 -15.89 -9.20
CA LEU A 81 -9.20 -15.24 -8.06
C LEU A 81 -8.83 -16.22 -6.94
N ARG A 82 -9.70 -17.21 -6.67
CA ARG A 82 -9.38 -18.27 -5.70
C ARG A 82 -8.20 -19.14 -6.17
N ARG A 83 -8.13 -19.49 -7.46
CA ARG A 83 -6.96 -20.20 -7.99
C ARG A 83 -5.68 -19.40 -7.84
N VAL A 84 -5.72 -18.09 -8.09
CA VAL A 84 -4.56 -17.19 -7.84
C VAL A 84 -4.14 -17.25 -6.38
N ALA A 85 -5.09 -17.16 -5.44
CA ALA A 85 -4.80 -17.26 -4.02
C ALA A 85 -4.16 -18.61 -3.63
N ASP A 86 -4.62 -19.70 -4.23
CA ASP A 86 -4.05 -21.02 -3.98
C ASP A 86 -2.62 -21.15 -4.54
N LEU A 87 -2.33 -20.55 -5.69
CA LEU A 87 -0.99 -20.48 -6.27
C LEU A 87 -0.04 -19.63 -5.41
N LEU A 88 -0.51 -18.49 -4.90
CA LEU A 88 0.25 -17.65 -3.96
C LEU A 88 0.63 -18.42 -2.69
N VAL A 89 -0.30 -19.20 -2.13
CA VAL A 89 -0.02 -20.05 -0.95
C VAL A 89 0.96 -21.18 -1.31
N ARG A 90 0.84 -21.79 -2.50
CA ARG A 90 1.80 -22.79 -2.99
C ARG A 90 3.23 -22.23 -3.01
N ASP A 91 3.40 -21.00 -3.50
CA ASP A 91 4.71 -20.38 -3.72
C ASP A 91 5.11 -19.42 -2.59
N ARG A 92 4.41 -19.47 -1.46
CA ARG A 92 4.57 -18.57 -0.31
C ARG A 92 6.01 -18.38 0.14
N GLU A 93 6.75 -19.46 0.26
CA GLU A 93 8.14 -19.43 0.75
C GLU A 93 9.05 -18.70 -0.24
N GLN A 94 8.95 -19.02 -1.50
CA GLN A 94 9.78 -18.44 -2.54
C GLN A 94 9.47 -16.95 -2.74
N LEU A 95 8.18 -16.61 -2.83
CA LEU A 95 7.74 -15.22 -2.97
C LEU A 95 8.12 -14.38 -1.74
N GLY A 96 7.99 -14.94 -0.52
CA GLY A 96 8.36 -14.27 0.71
C GLY A 96 9.87 -13.96 0.80
N LEU A 97 10.71 -14.90 0.36
CA LEU A 97 12.16 -14.68 0.26
C LEU A 97 12.53 -13.66 -0.82
N LEU A 98 11.83 -13.69 -1.95
CA LEU A 98 12.01 -12.70 -3.02
C LEU A 98 11.62 -11.30 -2.54
N GLU A 99 10.47 -11.16 -1.87
CA GLU A 99 9.98 -9.91 -1.28
C GLU A 99 10.98 -9.36 -0.25
N SER A 100 11.55 -10.25 0.59
CA SER A 100 12.58 -9.90 1.55
C SER A 100 13.82 -9.33 0.88
N ARG A 101 14.30 -9.98 -0.18
CA ARG A 101 15.51 -9.56 -0.89
C ARG A 101 15.29 -8.29 -1.70
N ASP A 102 14.14 -8.15 -2.36
CA ASP A 102 13.80 -7.01 -3.21
C ASP A 102 13.56 -5.74 -2.38
N ALA A 103 12.78 -5.83 -1.28
CA ALA A 103 12.39 -4.69 -0.46
C ALA A 103 13.23 -4.49 0.82
N GLY A 104 14.08 -5.45 1.18
CA GLY A 104 14.93 -5.39 2.37
C GLY A 104 14.23 -5.78 3.67
N LYS A 105 12.97 -6.20 3.67
CA LYS A 105 12.25 -6.64 4.87
C LYS A 105 12.75 -8.01 5.35
N THR A 106 12.34 -8.45 6.55
CA THR A 106 12.67 -9.80 7.02
C THR A 106 11.92 -10.85 6.20
N ALA A 107 12.47 -12.07 6.12
CA ALA A 107 11.82 -13.18 5.43
C ALA A 107 10.45 -13.52 6.05
N GLU A 108 10.31 -13.33 7.37
CA GLU A 108 9.02 -13.54 8.04
C GLU A 108 8.00 -12.47 7.64
N GLU A 109 8.38 -11.19 7.58
CA GLU A 109 7.53 -10.12 7.03
C GLU A 109 7.11 -10.44 5.59
N GLY A 110 8.05 -10.91 4.75
CA GLY A 110 7.75 -11.32 3.38
C GLY A 110 6.71 -12.44 3.32
N ARG A 111 6.83 -13.48 4.15
CA ARG A 111 5.85 -14.58 4.20
C ARG A 111 4.47 -14.11 4.66
N VAL A 112 4.40 -13.25 5.67
CA VAL A 112 3.14 -12.66 6.15
C VAL A 112 2.50 -11.81 5.05
N ASP A 113 3.28 -11.06 4.29
CA ASP A 113 2.77 -10.30 3.16
C ASP A 113 2.12 -11.19 2.11
N ILE A 114 2.73 -12.34 1.77
CA ILE A 114 2.14 -13.28 0.80
C ILE A 114 0.83 -13.88 1.32
N ASP A 115 0.74 -14.19 2.62
CA ASP A 115 -0.52 -14.63 3.24
C ASP A 115 -1.61 -13.55 3.09
N CYS A 116 -1.28 -12.28 3.38
CA CYS A 116 -2.19 -11.14 3.22
C CYS A 116 -2.60 -10.91 1.74
N VAL A 117 -1.68 -11.13 0.79
CA VAL A 117 -1.97 -11.09 -0.65
C VAL A 117 -3.00 -12.14 -1.03
N ALA A 118 -2.80 -13.40 -0.61
CA ALA A 118 -3.74 -14.49 -0.87
C ALA A 118 -5.13 -14.20 -0.26
N ASP A 119 -5.16 -13.64 0.94
CA ASP A 119 -6.41 -13.28 1.62
C ASP A 119 -7.15 -12.15 0.91
N ALA A 120 -6.45 -11.17 0.33
CA ALA A 120 -7.06 -10.12 -0.49
C ALA A 120 -7.75 -10.72 -1.73
N PHE A 121 -7.08 -11.63 -2.45
CA PHE A 121 -7.67 -12.32 -3.60
C PHE A 121 -8.90 -13.16 -3.20
N ARG A 122 -8.85 -13.89 -2.09
CA ARG A 122 -9.99 -14.67 -1.58
C ARG A 122 -11.15 -13.76 -1.21
N TYR A 123 -10.87 -12.68 -0.50
CA TYR A 123 -11.89 -11.73 -0.09
C TYR A 123 -12.67 -11.17 -1.28
N PHE A 124 -11.97 -10.63 -2.31
CA PHE A 124 -12.64 -10.08 -3.47
C PHE A 124 -13.33 -11.15 -4.33
N ALA A 125 -12.84 -12.39 -4.31
CA ALA A 125 -13.54 -13.52 -4.92
C ALA A 125 -14.88 -13.80 -4.22
N ASP A 126 -14.88 -13.83 -2.90
CA ASP A 126 -16.07 -14.08 -2.11
C ASP A 126 -17.06 -12.92 -2.18
N LEU A 127 -16.57 -11.69 -2.14
CA LEU A 127 -17.39 -10.48 -2.25
C LEU A 127 -18.13 -10.44 -3.59
N VAL A 128 -17.40 -10.60 -4.71
CA VAL A 128 -18.04 -10.53 -6.04
C VAL A 128 -18.98 -11.69 -6.33
N ALA A 129 -18.73 -12.87 -5.76
CA ALA A 129 -19.60 -14.04 -5.91
C ALA A 129 -20.90 -13.92 -5.10
N ALA A 130 -20.86 -13.23 -3.96
CA ALA A 130 -22.00 -13.05 -3.06
C ALA A 130 -22.83 -11.80 -3.35
N GLU A 131 -22.25 -10.81 -4.01
CA GLU A 131 -22.90 -9.52 -4.24
C GLU A 131 -23.95 -9.60 -5.35
N SER A 132 -25.07 -8.89 -5.16
CA SER A 132 -26.05 -8.73 -6.22
C SER A 132 -25.49 -7.87 -7.36
N PRO A 133 -25.68 -8.25 -8.64
CA PRO A 133 -25.22 -7.47 -9.78
C PRO A 133 -25.90 -6.11 -9.91
N GLY A 134 -26.91 -5.85 -9.09
CA GLY A 134 -27.64 -4.58 -9.07
C GLY A 134 -28.83 -4.61 -8.12
N ARG A 135 -29.60 -3.52 -8.11
CA ARG A 135 -30.81 -3.38 -7.29
C ARG A 135 -31.98 -2.84 -8.08
N ILE A 136 -33.17 -3.31 -7.75
CA ILE A 136 -34.43 -2.78 -8.29
C ILE A 136 -34.78 -1.54 -7.45
N VAL A 137 -35.21 -0.47 -8.13
CA VAL A 137 -35.69 0.76 -7.51
C VAL A 137 -37.21 0.84 -7.73
N ASP A 138 -37.94 0.99 -6.64
CA ASP A 138 -39.40 1.24 -6.71
C ASP A 138 -39.64 2.65 -7.29
N ALA A 139 -40.23 2.68 -8.49
CA ALA A 139 -40.58 3.93 -9.19
C ALA A 139 -42.01 4.38 -8.90
N GLY A 140 -42.73 3.73 -7.96
CA GLY A 140 -44.12 4.10 -7.61
C GLY A 140 -45.17 3.76 -8.70
N SER A 141 -44.83 3.00 -9.71
CA SER A 141 -45.72 2.58 -10.79
C SER A 141 -45.39 1.16 -11.26
N PRO A 142 -46.43 0.29 -11.46
CA PRO A 142 -46.22 -1.03 -12.02
C PRO A 142 -45.80 -1.01 -13.50
N ASP A 143 -45.97 0.11 -14.18
CA ASP A 143 -45.57 0.28 -15.59
C ASP A 143 -44.11 0.68 -15.75
N ILE A 144 -43.36 0.83 -14.63
CA ILE A 144 -41.97 1.23 -14.65
C ILE A 144 -41.09 0.10 -14.10
N HIS A 145 -40.12 -0.31 -14.92
CA HIS A 145 -39.02 -1.17 -14.47
C HIS A 145 -37.75 -0.32 -14.33
N SER A 146 -37.26 -0.17 -13.13
CA SER A 146 -36.11 0.67 -12.81
C SER A 146 -35.05 -0.15 -12.09
N VAL A 147 -33.83 -0.24 -12.67
CA VAL A 147 -32.73 -1.05 -12.16
C VAL A 147 -31.45 -0.22 -12.11
N VAL A 148 -30.71 -0.35 -11.03
CA VAL A 148 -29.35 0.15 -10.94
C VAL A 148 -28.41 -1.05 -11.03
N VAL A 149 -27.47 -1.02 -11.98
CA VAL A 149 -26.47 -2.08 -12.21
C VAL A 149 -25.06 -1.53 -12.04
N HIS A 150 -24.12 -2.41 -11.76
CA HIS A 150 -22.70 -2.11 -11.70
C HIS A 150 -21.98 -2.75 -12.89
N GLU A 151 -21.18 -1.95 -13.60
CA GLU A 151 -20.37 -2.37 -14.75
C GLU A 151 -18.89 -2.13 -14.44
N PRO A 152 -17.95 -2.87 -15.04
CA PRO A 152 -16.52 -2.55 -14.90
C PRO A 152 -16.22 -1.16 -15.47
N VAL A 153 -15.28 -0.44 -14.84
CA VAL A 153 -14.93 0.92 -15.27
C VAL A 153 -14.21 0.94 -16.62
N GLY A 154 -13.41 -0.09 -16.94
CA GLY A 154 -12.67 -0.14 -18.20
C GLY A 154 -11.22 -0.64 -18.04
N VAL A 155 -10.29 0.14 -18.58
CA VAL A 155 -8.84 -0.09 -18.44
C VAL A 155 -8.31 0.63 -17.20
N CYS A 156 -7.69 -0.11 -16.29
CA CYS A 156 -7.14 0.41 -15.05
C CYS A 156 -5.62 0.53 -15.13
N ALA A 157 -5.06 1.70 -14.84
CA ALA A 157 -3.65 1.91 -14.59
C ALA A 157 -3.38 1.73 -13.09
N LEU A 158 -2.58 0.72 -12.72
CA LEU A 158 -2.30 0.35 -11.35
C LEU A 158 -0.83 0.65 -11.04
N ILE A 159 -0.56 1.69 -10.25
CA ILE A 159 0.80 2.15 -9.96
C ILE A 159 1.10 1.87 -8.49
N THR A 160 2.09 1.00 -8.22
CA THR A 160 2.37 0.49 -6.89
C THR A 160 3.68 1.01 -6.31
N PRO A 161 3.79 1.10 -4.97
CA PRO A 161 4.97 1.58 -4.28
C PRO A 161 6.01 0.47 -4.10
N TRP A 162 7.14 0.84 -3.49
CA TRP A 162 8.27 -0.06 -3.28
C TRP A 162 8.30 -0.77 -1.92
N ASN A 163 7.52 -0.31 -0.94
CA ASN A 163 7.62 -0.82 0.44
C ASN A 163 6.85 -2.13 0.69
N TYR A 164 5.71 -2.31 0.05
CA TYR A 164 4.89 -3.51 0.06
C TYR A 164 4.53 -3.88 -1.39
N PRO A 165 5.50 -4.28 -2.22
CA PRO A 165 5.32 -4.39 -3.66
C PRO A 165 4.14 -5.26 -4.04
N LEU A 166 4.13 -6.53 -3.59
CA LEU A 166 3.09 -7.49 -3.96
C LEU A 166 1.76 -7.22 -3.23
N LEU A 167 1.84 -6.84 -1.94
CA LEU A 167 0.64 -6.55 -1.16
C LEU A 167 -0.16 -5.40 -1.77
N GLN A 168 0.51 -4.30 -2.09
CA GLN A 168 -0.13 -3.14 -2.70
C GLN A 168 -0.59 -3.39 -4.14
N ALA A 169 0.11 -4.25 -4.89
CA ALA A 169 -0.35 -4.72 -6.18
C ALA A 169 -1.66 -5.52 -6.05
N SER A 170 -1.76 -6.41 -5.06
CA SER A 170 -2.94 -7.23 -4.84
C SER A 170 -4.19 -6.42 -4.48
N TRP A 171 -4.05 -5.36 -3.69
CA TRP A 171 -5.16 -4.47 -3.31
C TRP A 171 -5.78 -3.75 -4.51
N LYS A 172 -5.03 -3.64 -5.61
CA LYS A 172 -5.48 -3.03 -6.87
C LYS A 172 -5.90 -4.07 -7.91
N ILE A 173 -5.10 -5.11 -8.11
CA ILE A 173 -5.34 -6.14 -9.13
C ILE A 173 -6.56 -7.00 -8.78
N ALA A 174 -6.70 -7.43 -7.53
CA ALA A 174 -7.80 -8.30 -7.13
C ALA A 174 -9.19 -7.65 -7.33
N PRO A 175 -9.46 -6.42 -6.86
CA PRO A 175 -10.75 -5.76 -7.13
C PRO A 175 -10.92 -5.36 -8.61
N ALA A 176 -9.87 -5.00 -9.33
CA ALA A 176 -9.95 -4.73 -10.77
C ALA A 176 -10.45 -5.96 -11.54
N LEU A 177 -9.84 -7.13 -11.28
CA LEU A 177 -10.26 -8.39 -11.88
C LEU A 177 -11.65 -8.85 -11.38
N ALA A 178 -11.95 -8.70 -10.08
CA ALA A 178 -13.25 -9.01 -9.52
C ALA A 178 -14.38 -8.23 -10.21
N ALA A 179 -14.15 -6.95 -10.48
CA ALA A 179 -15.11 -6.10 -11.19
C ALA A 179 -15.23 -6.43 -12.70
N GLY A 180 -14.23 -7.10 -13.30
CA GLY A 180 -14.21 -7.44 -14.73
C GLY A 180 -13.43 -6.45 -15.59
N ASN A 181 -12.55 -5.64 -15.00
CA ASN A 181 -11.67 -4.71 -15.73
C ASN A 181 -10.46 -5.43 -16.33
N THR A 182 -9.84 -4.76 -17.29
CA THR A 182 -8.46 -5.02 -17.72
C THR A 182 -7.53 -4.02 -17.05
N PHE A 183 -6.24 -4.34 -16.98
CA PHE A 183 -5.31 -3.44 -16.31
C PHE A 183 -3.90 -3.45 -16.92
N VAL A 184 -3.18 -2.37 -16.68
CA VAL A 184 -1.74 -2.28 -16.82
C VAL A 184 -1.15 -1.92 -15.46
N VAL A 185 -0.33 -2.81 -14.89
CA VAL A 185 0.36 -2.55 -13.63
C VAL A 185 1.77 -2.03 -13.88
N LYS A 186 2.12 -0.98 -13.14
CA LYS A 186 3.48 -0.45 -13.06
C LYS A 186 3.98 -0.60 -11.62
N PRO A 187 4.80 -1.62 -11.33
CA PRO A 187 5.47 -1.71 -10.04
C PRO A 187 6.50 -0.59 -9.88
N SER A 188 6.93 -0.35 -8.63
CA SER A 188 8.10 0.51 -8.42
C SER A 188 9.30 -0.05 -9.17
N GLU A 189 10.08 0.81 -9.79
CA GLU A 189 11.33 0.45 -10.48
C GLU A 189 12.42 -0.07 -9.53
N ILE A 190 12.23 0.09 -8.22
CA ILE A 190 13.17 -0.36 -7.19
C ILE A 190 12.87 -1.80 -6.77
N THR A 191 11.58 -2.17 -6.70
CA THR A 191 11.12 -3.47 -6.18
C THR A 191 10.05 -4.10 -7.08
N PRO A 192 10.38 -4.48 -8.32
CA PRO A 192 9.38 -4.95 -9.28
C PRO A 192 9.15 -6.46 -9.25
N LEU A 193 10.04 -7.25 -8.63
CA LEU A 193 10.19 -8.68 -8.92
C LEU A 193 8.98 -9.53 -8.53
N THR A 194 8.41 -9.32 -7.35
CA THR A 194 7.24 -10.08 -6.90
C THR A 194 5.97 -9.74 -7.69
N THR A 195 5.84 -8.49 -8.18
CA THR A 195 4.75 -8.13 -9.09
C THR A 195 4.90 -8.78 -10.46
N ILE A 196 6.13 -8.92 -10.96
CA ILE A 196 6.44 -9.69 -12.19
C ILE A 196 5.99 -11.15 -12.00
N ALA A 197 6.38 -11.78 -10.89
CA ALA A 197 5.98 -13.16 -10.58
C ALA A 197 4.45 -13.33 -10.50
N LEU A 198 3.72 -12.34 -9.99
CA LEU A 198 2.25 -12.37 -9.94
C LEU A 198 1.62 -12.45 -11.34
N ILE A 199 2.20 -11.81 -12.35
CA ILE A 199 1.67 -11.89 -13.74
C ILE A 199 1.73 -13.33 -14.24
N ASP A 200 2.81 -14.07 -13.96
CA ASP A 200 2.92 -15.49 -14.34
C ASP A 200 1.88 -16.34 -13.59
N LEU A 201 1.66 -16.08 -12.30
CA LEU A 201 0.63 -16.78 -11.53
C LEU A 201 -0.80 -16.48 -12.05
N LEU A 202 -1.06 -15.26 -12.50
CA LEU A 202 -2.34 -14.91 -13.15
C LEU A 202 -2.53 -15.70 -14.45
N ALA A 203 -1.48 -15.82 -15.27
CA ALA A 203 -1.51 -16.62 -16.49
C ALA A 203 -1.71 -18.12 -16.18
N GLU A 204 -0.99 -18.67 -15.19
CA GLU A 204 -1.16 -20.05 -14.71
C GLU A 204 -2.58 -20.33 -14.20
N ALA A 205 -3.17 -19.36 -13.51
CA ALA A 205 -4.55 -19.44 -13.04
C ALA A 205 -5.59 -19.41 -14.18
N GLY A 206 -5.17 -19.10 -15.41
CA GLY A 206 -6.01 -19.09 -16.60
C GLY A 206 -6.64 -17.73 -16.90
N LEU A 207 -5.99 -16.63 -16.52
CA LEU A 207 -6.43 -15.28 -16.90
C LEU A 207 -6.33 -15.13 -18.44
N PRO A 208 -7.39 -14.66 -19.13
CA PRO A 208 -7.34 -14.50 -20.58
C PRO A 208 -6.26 -13.51 -21.05
N THR A 209 -5.69 -13.79 -22.20
CA THR A 209 -4.68 -12.95 -22.86
C THR A 209 -5.15 -11.50 -23.02
N GLY A 210 -4.29 -10.55 -22.69
CA GLY A 210 -4.53 -9.11 -22.82
C GLY A 210 -5.26 -8.48 -21.62
N VAL A 211 -5.82 -9.26 -20.69
CA VAL A 211 -6.49 -8.72 -19.49
C VAL A 211 -5.50 -8.06 -18.54
N ALA A 212 -4.31 -8.62 -18.41
CA ALA A 212 -3.22 -8.09 -17.59
C ALA A 212 -2.06 -7.63 -18.47
N GLY A 213 -1.58 -6.41 -18.23
CA GLY A 213 -0.33 -5.87 -18.75
C GLY A 213 0.60 -5.48 -17.61
N LEU A 214 1.93 -5.54 -17.82
CA LEU A 214 2.92 -5.04 -16.88
C LEU A 214 4.00 -4.27 -17.63
N VAL A 215 4.28 -3.06 -17.17
CA VAL A 215 5.38 -2.23 -17.69
C VAL A 215 6.24 -1.77 -16.52
N THR A 216 7.48 -2.25 -16.49
CA THR A 216 8.53 -1.74 -15.60
C THR A 216 9.12 -0.46 -16.17
N GLY A 217 9.66 0.41 -15.32
CA GLY A 217 10.29 1.67 -15.77
C GLY A 217 10.06 2.82 -14.81
N PRO A 218 10.65 3.99 -15.08
CA PRO A 218 10.62 5.13 -14.17
C PRO A 218 9.21 5.68 -13.96
N GLY A 219 8.92 6.11 -12.72
CA GLY A 219 7.64 6.72 -12.39
C GLY A 219 7.32 7.97 -13.20
N HIS A 220 8.34 8.78 -13.55
CA HIS A 220 8.17 10.03 -14.32
C HIS A 220 7.96 9.82 -15.82
N THR A 221 8.20 8.62 -16.35
CA THR A 221 7.96 8.23 -17.75
C THR A 221 6.74 7.32 -17.84
N VAL A 222 6.87 6.05 -17.44
CA VAL A 222 5.80 5.05 -17.53
C VAL A 222 4.60 5.42 -16.65
N GLY A 223 4.85 5.81 -15.37
CA GLY A 223 3.78 6.19 -14.44
C GLY A 223 3.03 7.45 -14.89
N ALA A 224 3.76 8.47 -15.35
CA ALA A 224 3.16 9.69 -15.90
C ALA A 224 2.33 9.39 -17.15
N ARG A 225 2.88 8.60 -18.08
CA ARG A 225 2.17 8.22 -19.31
C ARG A 225 0.89 7.43 -19.02
N LEU A 226 0.91 6.49 -18.08
CA LEU A 226 -0.31 5.78 -17.64
C LEU A 226 -1.36 6.73 -17.06
N ALA A 227 -0.95 7.70 -16.24
CA ALA A 227 -1.87 8.63 -15.61
C ALA A 227 -2.56 9.56 -16.62
N GLU A 228 -1.87 10.01 -17.65
CA GLU A 228 -2.41 10.91 -18.68
C GLU A 228 -3.08 10.20 -19.86
N HIS A 229 -2.87 8.87 -20.03
CA HIS A 229 -3.28 8.15 -21.24
C HIS A 229 -4.80 8.23 -21.47
N PRO A 230 -5.28 8.63 -22.66
CA PRO A 230 -6.72 8.84 -22.92
C PRO A 230 -7.55 7.54 -22.85
N ASP A 231 -6.94 6.39 -23.15
CA ASP A 231 -7.61 5.07 -23.14
C ASP A 231 -7.53 4.36 -21.77
N VAL A 232 -7.08 5.06 -20.72
CA VAL A 232 -7.16 4.61 -19.33
C VAL A 232 -8.37 5.26 -18.68
N ASP A 233 -9.24 4.47 -18.05
CA ASP A 233 -10.49 4.91 -17.44
C ASP A 233 -10.36 5.15 -15.92
N LEU A 234 -9.41 4.48 -15.27
CA LEU A 234 -9.10 4.62 -13.84
C LEU A 234 -7.60 4.56 -13.59
N VAL A 235 -7.10 5.45 -12.73
CA VAL A 235 -5.75 5.36 -12.17
C VAL A 235 -5.86 5.08 -10.67
N SER A 236 -5.30 3.96 -10.23
CA SER A 236 -5.08 3.67 -8.81
C SER A 236 -3.58 3.77 -8.51
N PHE A 237 -3.22 4.67 -7.61
CA PHE A 237 -1.85 5.01 -7.25
C PHE A 237 -1.63 4.90 -5.75
N THR A 238 -0.56 4.21 -5.35
CA THR A 238 -0.05 4.26 -3.98
C THR A 238 1.38 4.79 -3.98
N GLY A 239 1.67 5.79 -3.14
CA GLY A 239 3.00 6.38 -3.04
C GLY A 239 3.06 7.70 -2.27
N GLY A 240 4.10 8.49 -2.49
CA GLY A 240 4.27 9.77 -1.81
C GLY A 240 3.33 10.87 -2.29
N LEU A 241 3.00 11.82 -1.39
CA LEU A 241 2.08 12.94 -1.64
C LEU A 241 2.41 13.73 -2.92
N VAL A 242 3.69 14.04 -3.13
CA VAL A 242 4.12 14.83 -4.31
C VAL A 242 3.81 14.09 -5.62
N SER A 243 4.07 12.78 -5.67
CA SER A 243 3.78 11.95 -6.84
C SER A 243 2.28 11.77 -7.04
N GLY A 244 1.51 11.52 -5.96
CA GLY A 244 0.05 11.40 -6.04
C GLY A 244 -0.62 12.69 -6.54
N THR A 245 -0.13 13.85 -6.11
CA THR A 245 -0.61 15.14 -6.64
C THR A 245 -0.37 15.27 -8.14
N LYS A 246 0.81 14.85 -8.64
CA LYS A 246 1.11 14.86 -10.08
C LYS A 246 0.23 13.88 -10.85
N VAL A 247 -0.03 12.68 -10.31
CA VAL A 247 -0.94 11.70 -10.90
C VAL A 247 -2.35 12.27 -11.03
N ALA A 248 -2.90 12.90 -9.99
CA ALA A 248 -4.20 13.54 -10.03
C ALA A 248 -4.28 14.66 -11.08
N GLN A 249 -3.21 15.48 -11.18
CA GLN A 249 -3.12 16.54 -12.19
C GLN A 249 -3.06 15.97 -13.62
N ALA A 250 -2.30 14.89 -13.83
CA ALA A 250 -2.17 14.24 -15.13
C ALA A 250 -3.49 13.56 -15.58
N ALA A 251 -4.26 13.01 -14.65
CA ALA A 251 -5.54 12.38 -14.90
C ALA A 251 -6.69 13.38 -15.20
N ALA A 252 -6.61 14.59 -14.67
CA ALA A 252 -7.70 15.57 -14.74
C ALA A 252 -8.20 15.93 -16.15
N PRO A 253 -7.35 16.09 -17.19
CA PRO A 253 -7.82 16.43 -18.54
C PRO A 253 -8.78 15.42 -19.18
N THR A 254 -8.71 14.15 -18.80
CA THR A 254 -9.58 13.08 -19.32
C THR A 254 -10.75 12.75 -18.41
N VAL A 255 -10.83 13.39 -17.23
CA VAL A 255 -11.88 13.18 -16.21
C VAL A 255 -12.01 11.71 -15.77
N LYS A 256 -10.92 10.94 -15.90
CA LYS A 256 -10.89 9.54 -15.46
C LYS A 256 -10.98 9.43 -13.93
N LYS A 257 -11.42 8.28 -13.44
CA LYS A 257 -11.41 7.98 -12.01
C LYS A 257 -9.99 7.96 -11.46
N VAL A 258 -9.82 8.42 -10.22
CA VAL A 258 -8.54 8.44 -9.53
C VAL A 258 -8.72 7.96 -8.09
N ALA A 259 -8.03 6.87 -7.73
CA ALA A 259 -7.87 6.42 -6.37
C ALA A 259 -6.41 6.66 -5.93
N LEU A 260 -6.22 7.35 -4.81
CA LEU A 260 -4.90 7.71 -4.29
C LEU A 260 -4.75 7.21 -2.86
N GLU A 261 -3.77 6.38 -2.64
CA GLU A 261 -3.30 5.97 -1.32
C GLU A 261 -1.92 6.61 -1.08
N LEU A 262 -1.87 7.54 -0.12
CA LEU A 262 -0.68 8.36 0.10
C LEU A 262 -0.14 8.17 1.52
N GLY A 263 0.90 8.93 1.85
CA GLY A 263 1.56 8.83 3.14
C GLY A 263 0.74 9.26 4.34
N GLY A 264 1.31 9.10 5.52
CA GLY A 264 0.74 9.47 6.79
C GLY A 264 1.75 10.04 7.78
N LYS A 265 1.25 10.75 8.78
CA LYS A 265 2.00 11.07 10.01
C LYS A 265 1.16 10.63 11.20
N ASN A 266 1.12 9.32 11.36
CA ASN A 266 0.09 8.65 12.16
C ASN A 266 0.39 8.75 13.65
N PRO A 267 -0.54 9.28 14.46
CA PRO A 267 -0.39 9.32 15.89
C PRO A 267 -0.57 7.94 16.52
N ASN A 268 0.26 7.63 17.49
CA ASN A 268 0.09 6.53 18.43
C ASN A 268 -0.09 7.13 19.83
N VAL A 269 -1.35 7.22 20.29
CA VAL A 269 -1.73 7.91 21.53
C VAL A 269 -1.74 6.91 22.68
N VAL A 270 -0.92 7.14 23.72
CA VAL A 270 -0.80 6.24 24.89
C VAL A 270 -1.18 6.98 26.16
N PHE A 271 -2.30 6.58 26.76
CA PHE A 271 -2.75 7.05 28.06
C PHE A 271 -2.06 6.25 29.20
N ALA A 272 -1.88 6.87 30.35
CA ALA A 272 -1.19 6.22 31.47
C ALA A 272 -1.91 4.98 32.00
N ASP A 273 -3.24 4.94 31.89
CA ASP A 273 -4.05 3.79 32.29
C ASP A 273 -3.93 2.56 31.36
N ALA A 274 -3.35 2.71 30.19
CA ALA A 274 -2.95 1.59 29.34
C ALA A 274 -1.77 0.79 29.91
N CYS A 275 -1.11 1.30 30.94
CA CYS A 275 0.11 0.76 31.56
C CYS A 275 -0.11 0.51 33.07
N ALA A 276 -1.31 0.05 33.45
CA ALA A 276 -1.70 -0.10 34.85
C ALA A 276 -0.93 -1.22 35.56
N THR A 277 -0.56 -2.28 34.84
CA THR A 277 0.29 -3.37 35.33
C THR A 277 1.61 -3.39 34.57
N ASP A 278 2.60 -4.17 35.05
CA ASP A 278 3.86 -4.34 34.33
C ASP A 278 3.68 -5.10 33.01
N GLU A 279 2.71 -6.01 32.91
CA GLU A 279 2.36 -6.73 31.67
C GLU A 279 1.70 -5.78 30.64
N ASP A 280 0.78 -4.92 31.08
CA ASP A 280 0.17 -3.90 30.21
C ASP A 280 1.21 -2.92 29.70
N PHE A 281 2.13 -2.50 30.57
CA PHE A 281 3.24 -1.62 30.22
C PHE A 281 4.17 -2.27 29.19
N ASP A 282 4.54 -3.56 29.42
CA ASP A 282 5.36 -4.35 28.51
C ASP A 282 4.72 -4.42 27.11
N THR A 283 3.42 -4.75 27.05
CA THR A 283 2.63 -4.82 25.84
C THR A 283 2.58 -3.47 25.11
N ALA A 284 2.30 -2.38 25.82
CA ALA A 284 2.20 -1.06 25.20
C ALA A 284 3.54 -0.59 24.60
N VAL A 285 4.67 -0.87 25.27
CA VAL A 285 6.01 -0.56 24.76
C VAL A 285 6.37 -1.42 23.56
N ASP A 286 6.09 -2.73 23.61
CA ASP A 286 6.35 -3.67 22.52
C ASP A 286 5.58 -3.27 21.25
N GLN A 287 4.31 -2.99 21.41
CA GLN A 287 3.45 -2.54 20.30
C GLN A 287 3.86 -1.16 19.76
N ALA A 288 4.39 -0.27 20.59
CA ALA A 288 4.92 1.01 20.11
C ALA A 288 6.20 0.84 19.28
N LEU A 289 7.05 -0.16 19.61
CA LEU A 289 8.20 -0.55 18.79
C LEU A 289 7.73 -1.13 17.43
N ASN A 290 6.78 -2.08 17.48
CA ASN A 290 6.21 -2.67 16.28
C ASN A 290 5.58 -1.59 15.38
N ALA A 291 4.77 -0.70 15.94
CA ALA A 291 4.12 0.39 15.21
C ALA A 291 5.11 1.31 14.48
N ALA A 292 6.31 1.51 15.00
CA ALA A 292 7.29 2.45 14.47
C ALA A 292 8.40 1.81 13.63
N PHE A 293 8.79 0.55 13.92
CA PHE A 293 10.06 0.00 13.40
C PHE A 293 9.91 -1.24 12.52
N ILE A 294 8.73 -1.88 12.44
CA ILE A 294 8.50 -2.95 11.46
C ILE A 294 8.88 -2.45 10.07
N HIS A 295 9.49 -3.30 9.27
CA HIS A 295 9.99 -2.96 7.93
C HIS A 295 10.84 -1.66 7.92
N SER A 296 11.68 -1.45 8.94
CA SER A 296 12.48 -0.22 9.11
C SER A 296 11.65 1.08 9.06
N GLY A 297 10.41 1.05 9.56
CA GLY A 297 9.51 2.20 9.55
C GLY A 297 9.03 2.65 8.17
N GLN A 298 9.25 1.83 7.14
CA GLN A 298 8.86 2.12 5.74
C GLN A 298 7.39 1.72 5.48
N VAL A 299 6.51 2.12 6.37
CA VAL A 299 5.09 1.80 6.39
C VAL A 299 4.27 3.07 6.36
N CYS A 300 3.33 3.19 5.42
CA CYS A 300 2.48 4.39 5.28
C CYS A 300 1.66 4.67 6.54
N SER A 301 1.28 3.61 7.29
CA SER A 301 0.58 3.69 8.56
C SER A 301 1.49 3.69 9.79
N ALA A 302 2.82 3.75 9.65
CA ALA A 302 3.72 3.68 10.81
C ALA A 302 3.28 4.63 11.94
N GLY A 303 3.13 4.10 13.16
CA GLY A 303 2.82 4.87 14.37
C GLY A 303 4.04 5.63 14.90
N ALA A 304 4.74 6.28 13.97
CA ALA A 304 6.02 6.94 14.19
C ALA A 304 5.91 8.27 14.96
N ARG A 305 4.69 8.71 15.29
CA ARG A 305 4.40 9.88 16.10
C ARG A 305 3.76 9.43 17.42
N LEU A 306 4.58 9.12 18.42
CA LEU A 306 4.15 8.74 19.77
C LEU A 306 3.71 9.95 20.55
N ILE A 307 2.46 9.94 20.98
CA ILE A 307 1.84 10.99 21.81
C ILE A 307 1.51 10.34 23.16
N VAL A 308 2.34 10.55 24.18
CA VAL A 308 2.26 9.84 25.46
C VAL A 308 1.82 10.78 26.57
N GLU A 309 0.99 10.28 27.53
CA GLU A 309 0.60 11.06 28.71
C GLU A 309 1.82 11.42 29.54
N GLU A 310 1.92 12.71 29.96
CA GLU A 310 3.11 13.28 30.60
C GLU A 310 3.58 12.48 31.80
N SER A 311 2.66 11.96 32.60
CA SER A 311 2.95 11.13 33.78
C SER A 311 3.67 9.83 33.46
N LEU A 312 3.48 9.28 32.27
CA LEU A 312 4.08 8.02 31.81
C LEU A 312 5.39 8.22 31.04
N ARG A 313 5.62 9.41 30.49
CA ARG A 313 6.64 9.70 29.48
C ARG A 313 8.03 9.15 29.84
N GLU A 314 8.59 9.51 31.00
CA GLU A 314 9.99 9.19 31.32
C GLU A 314 10.23 7.68 31.38
N ARG A 315 9.32 6.93 32.04
CA ARG A 315 9.39 5.47 32.13
C ARG A 315 9.22 4.81 30.76
N PHE A 316 8.24 5.28 29.99
CA PHE A 316 7.90 4.73 28.68
C PHE A 316 9.02 4.94 27.65
N VAL A 317 9.50 6.18 27.54
CA VAL A 317 10.55 6.54 26.56
C VAL A 317 11.88 5.89 26.90
N ALA A 318 12.24 5.78 28.20
CA ALA A 318 13.45 5.11 28.62
C ALA A 318 13.45 3.61 28.22
N GLU A 319 12.33 2.92 28.46
CA GLU A 319 12.21 1.49 28.12
C GLU A 319 12.14 1.28 26.60
N LEU A 320 11.38 2.11 25.89
CA LEU A 320 11.28 2.08 24.43
C LEU A 320 12.66 2.28 23.78
N ALA A 321 13.42 3.28 24.23
CA ALA A 321 14.76 3.55 23.72
C ALA A 321 15.73 2.38 24.02
N ARG A 322 15.65 1.80 25.22
CA ARG A 322 16.45 0.64 25.62
C ARG A 322 16.17 -0.59 24.73
N ARG A 323 14.91 -0.82 24.33
CA ARG A 323 14.54 -1.93 23.44
C ARG A 323 14.90 -1.61 22.00
N ALA A 324 14.66 -0.40 21.51
CA ALA A 324 15.02 0.02 20.17
C ALA A 324 16.51 -0.21 19.85
N GLN A 325 17.41 0.04 20.82
CA GLN A 325 18.85 -0.22 20.72
C GLN A 325 19.22 -1.71 20.61
N LYS A 326 18.30 -2.61 20.96
CA LYS A 326 18.54 -4.07 20.94
C LYS A 326 17.98 -4.75 19.69
N ILE A 327 17.24 -4.03 18.86
CA ILE A 327 16.71 -4.56 17.60
C ILE A 327 17.89 -4.99 16.73
N ARG A 328 17.86 -6.26 16.31
CA ARG A 328 18.92 -6.87 15.50
C ARG A 328 18.75 -6.53 14.05
N LEU A 329 19.65 -5.67 13.56
CA LEU A 329 19.70 -5.26 12.16
C LEU A 329 20.55 -6.24 11.36
N GLY A 330 20.07 -6.62 10.17
CA GLY A 330 20.81 -7.50 9.27
C GLY A 330 20.09 -7.70 7.95
N ARG A 331 20.64 -8.60 7.11
CA ARG A 331 19.97 -9.06 5.90
C ARG A 331 18.70 -9.81 6.28
N GLY A 332 17.56 -9.43 5.74
CA GLY A 332 16.25 -9.97 6.13
C GLY A 332 16.09 -11.48 5.97
N THR A 333 16.92 -12.12 5.15
CA THR A 333 16.93 -13.58 4.94
C THR A 333 17.80 -14.35 5.96
N GLU A 334 18.49 -13.66 6.86
CA GLU A 334 19.33 -14.28 7.91
C GLU A 334 18.54 -14.54 9.18
N ASP A 335 18.86 -15.66 9.85
CA ASP A 335 18.18 -16.06 11.07
C ASP A 335 18.37 -15.06 12.21
N GLY A 336 17.26 -14.73 12.87
CA GLY A 336 17.28 -13.89 14.06
C GLY A 336 17.41 -12.40 13.77
N VAL A 337 17.41 -11.97 12.51
CA VAL A 337 17.27 -10.56 12.13
C VAL A 337 15.85 -10.11 12.43
N GLU A 338 15.69 -8.93 13.02
CA GLU A 338 14.41 -8.35 13.43
C GLU A 338 14.04 -7.13 12.59
N CYS A 339 15.04 -6.51 11.93
CA CYS A 339 14.81 -5.34 11.09
C CYS A 339 15.86 -5.30 9.96
N GLY A 340 15.40 -5.13 8.75
CA GLY A 340 16.23 -5.06 7.55
C GLY A 340 16.75 -3.65 7.25
N PRO A 341 17.39 -3.45 6.07
CA PRO A 341 17.83 -2.13 5.61
C PRO A 341 16.68 -1.26 5.14
N LEU A 342 16.96 0.02 4.91
CA LEU A 342 16.13 0.88 4.07
C LEU A 342 16.26 0.44 2.61
N VAL A 343 15.25 0.71 1.79
CA VAL A 343 15.17 0.21 0.42
C VAL A 343 16.26 0.76 -0.51
N SER A 344 16.81 1.94 -0.23
CA SER A 344 17.79 2.60 -1.10
C SER A 344 18.68 3.57 -0.34
N GLU A 345 19.82 3.92 -0.96
CA GLU A 345 20.69 4.96 -0.46
C GLU A 345 19.99 6.33 -0.38
N GLN A 346 19.14 6.64 -1.36
CA GLN A 346 18.37 7.88 -1.37
C GLN A 346 17.41 7.96 -0.17
N GLN A 347 16.73 6.84 0.16
CA GLN A 347 15.84 6.80 1.31
C GLN A 347 16.63 6.92 2.61
N ARG A 348 17.80 6.29 2.74
CA ARG A 348 18.69 6.45 3.89
C ARG A 348 19.12 7.91 4.06
N ALA A 349 19.59 8.56 3.00
CA ALA A 349 20.00 9.95 3.04
C ALA A 349 18.84 10.88 3.46
N LYS A 350 17.61 10.59 3.01
CA LYS A 350 16.40 11.30 3.44
C LYS A 350 16.20 11.17 4.95
N VAL A 351 16.28 9.96 5.49
CA VAL A 351 16.13 9.70 6.93
C VAL A 351 17.20 10.44 7.75
N GLU A 352 18.46 10.37 7.33
CA GLU A 352 19.59 11.09 7.94
C GLU A 352 19.33 12.61 8.01
N ALA A 353 18.83 13.18 6.92
CA ALA A 353 18.51 14.60 6.87
C ALA A 353 17.39 15.01 7.85
N TYR A 354 16.36 14.17 8.01
CA TYR A 354 15.29 14.41 9.00
C TYR A 354 15.80 14.35 10.43
N VAL A 355 16.63 13.36 10.75
CA VAL A 355 17.21 13.24 12.10
C VAL A 355 18.13 14.42 12.41
N ALA A 356 18.98 14.81 11.46
CA ALA A 356 19.84 15.99 11.62
C ALA A 356 19.05 17.29 11.81
N SER A 357 17.96 17.49 11.07
CA SER A 357 17.04 18.63 11.23
C SER A 357 16.42 18.64 12.62
N ALA A 358 15.90 17.50 13.07
CA ALA A 358 15.25 17.37 14.38
C ALA A 358 16.20 17.74 15.53
N LEU A 359 17.44 17.26 15.48
CA LEU A 359 18.45 17.57 16.50
C LEU A 359 18.82 19.09 16.47
N ALA A 360 18.92 19.68 15.27
CA ALA A 360 19.16 21.12 15.13
C ALA A 360 17.98 21.97 15.64
N GLU A 361 16.76 21.44 15.55
CA GLU A 361 15.51 22.05 16.05
C GLU A 361 15.31 21.84 17.57
N GLY A 362 16.18 21.05 18.22
CA GLY A 362 16.18 20.89 19.68
C GLY A 362 15.60 19.56 20.19
N ALA A 363 15.31 18.59 19.33
CA ALA A 363 14.92 17.25 19.75
C ALA A 363 16.05 16.56 20.52
N VAL A 364 15.70 15.70 21.48
CA VAL A 364 16.65 14.95 22.29
C VAL A 364 16.75 13.52 21.77
N LEU A 365 17.95 13.13 21.32
CA LEU A 365 18.21 11.76 20.88
C LEU A 365 18.26 10.81 22.08
N ARG A 366 17.38 9.79 22.11
CA ARG A 366 17.35 8.74 23.14
C ARG A 366 17.93 7.41 22.65
N ALA A 367 17.84 7.12 21.34
CA ALA A 367 18.40 5.91 20.71
C ALA A 367 18.69 6.16 19.23
N GLY A 368 19.62 5.40 18.65
CA GLY A 368 19.92 5.39 17.23
C GLY A 368 20.56 6.68 16.71
N GLY A 369 19.98 7.22 15.63
CA GLY A 369 20.40 8.49 15.01
C GLY A 369 21.65 8.39 14.14
N ARG A 370 22.07 7.18 13.74
CA ARG A 370 23.29 6.93 12.97
C ARG A 370 23.20 5.67 12.13
N ARG A 371 24.13 5.51 11.20
CA ARG A 371 24.39 4.22 10.54
C ARG A 371 25.01 3.26 11.54
N PRO A 372 24.57 1.98 11.56
CA PRO A 372 25.25 0.97 12.37
C PRO A 372 26.65 0.67 11.82
N GLU A 373 27.55 0.21 12.70
CA GLU A 373 28.86 -0.27 12.26
C GLU A 373 28.70 -1.50 11.35
N PRO A 374 29.49 -1.63 10.27
CA PRO A 374 29.50 -2.82 9.43
C PRO A 374 29.81 -4.10 10.24
N SER A 375 29.16 -5.20 9.89
CA SER A 375 29.40 -6.53 10.45
C SER A 375 29.22 -7.61 9.39
N ALA A 376 29.28 -8.88 9.77
CA ALA A 376 28.99 -9.98 8.84
C ALA A 376 27.55 -9.91 8.30
N GLU A 377 26.60 -9.50 9.16
CA GLU A 377 25.16 -9.37 8.83
C GLU A 377 24.82 -8.03 8.17
N ARG A 378 25.72 -7.05 8.23
CA ARG A 378 25.51 -5.68 7.75
C ARG A 378 26.68 -5.24 6.88
N ALA A 379 26.57 -5.48 5.58
CA ALA A 379 27.59 -5.06 4.62
C ALA A 379 27.75 -3.52 4.62
N ALA A 380 28.97 -3.05 4.40
CA ALA A 380 29.27 -1.60 4.35
C ALA A 380 28.49 -0.87 3.25
N GLY A 381 28.13 -1.57 2.15
CA GLY A 381 27.29 -1.06 1.06
C GLY A 381 25.80 -1.06 1.35
N GLY A 382 25.33 -1.77 2.37
CA GLY A 382 23.91 -1.87 2.73
C GLY A 382 23.33 -0.56 3.27
N TYR A 383 22.03 -0.39 3.11
CA TYR A 383 21.35 0.87 3.41
C TYR A 383 20.78 0.92 4.83
N PHE A 384 21.49 0.34 5.80
CA PHE A 384 21.07 0.26 7.20
C PHE A 384 21.06 1.62 7.91
N TYR A 385 20.10 1.78 8.82
CA TYR A 385 20.01 2.90 9.76
C TYR A 385 19.42 2.42 11.08
N GLU A 386 20.00 2.87 12.22
CA GLU A 386 19.57 2.43 13.55
C GLU A 386 18.17 2.93 13.90
N PRO A 387 17.28 2.09 14.51
CA PRO A 387 16.03 2.53 15.09
C PRO A 387 16.23 3.73 16.00
N THR A 388 15.58 4.84 15.68
CA THR A 388 15.87 6.15 16.23
C THR A 388 14.68 6.68 17.03
N VAL A 389 14.93 7.04 18.30
CA VAL A 389 13.93 7.64 19.19
C VAL A 389 14.32 9.09 19.47
N LEU A 390 13.48 10.02 19.02
CA LEU A 390 13.61 11.46 19.23
C LEU A 390 12.58 11.92 20.25
N ASP A 391 13.05 12.43 21.37
CA ASP A 391 12.23 12.91 22.48
C ASP A 391 12.19 14.44 22.55
N GLN A 392 11.26 14.98 23.34
CA GLN A 392 11.02 16.42 23.47
C GLN A 392 10.71 17.09 22.13
N CYS A 393 10.04 16.36 21.26
CA CYS A 393 9.58 16.90 19.98
C CYS A 393 8.37 17.81 20.19
N HIS A 394 8.23 18.82 19.35
CA HIS A 394 7.09 19.71 19.36
C HIS A 394 6.56 19.95 17.95
N ARG A 395 5.31 20.36 17.85
CA ARG A 395 4.53 20.52 16.61
C ARG A 395 5.20 21.33 15.49
N GLU A 396 6.12 22.24 15.83
CA GLU A 396 6.80 23.10 14.84
C GLU A 396 7.97 22.39 14.16
N MET A 397 8.46 21.27 14.73
CA MET A 397 9.58 20.53 14.16
C MET A 397 9.16 19.85 12.86
N ARG A 398 10.05 19.94 11.86
CA ARG A 398 9.86 19.31 10.55
C ARG A 398 9.61 17.81 10.67
N VAL A 399 10.35 17.11 11.54
CA VAL A 399 10.23 15.67 11.79
C VAL A 399 8.88 15.26 12.36
N VAL A 400 8.14 16.16 13.02
CA VAL A 400 6.79 15.92 13.55
C VAL A 400 5.71 16.15 12.48
N ARG A 401 5.93 17.07 11.57
CA ARG A 401 4.94 17.45 10.56
C ARG A 401 4.99 16.65 9.29
N GLU A 402 6.18 16.24 8.88
CA GLU A 402 6.41 15.54 7.60
C GLU A 402 6.63 14.04 7.80
N GLU A 403 6.32 13.26 6.78
CA GLU A 403 6.54 11.82 6.74
C GLU A 403 8.02 11.49 6.49
N VAL A 404 8.67 10.88 7.47
CA VAL A 404 10.07 10.44 7.34
C VAL A 404 10.19 9.19 6.47
N PHE A 405 9.30 8.22 6.69
CA PHE A 405 9.26 6.92 6.02
C PHE A 405 10.54 6.09 6.26
N GLY A 406 10.89 5.95 7.52
CA GLY A 406 12.09 5.27 8.00
C GLY A 406 12.03 5.03 9.51
N PRO A 407 13.05 4.40 10.12
CA PRO A 407 13.02 3.94 11.51
C PRO A 407 13.22 5.10 12.50
N VAL A 408 12.32 6.09 12.48
CA VAL A 408 12.40 7.29 13.31
C VAL A 408 11.07 7.54 14.00
N LEU A 409 11.07 7.45 15.32
CA LEU A 409 9.93 7.73 16.19
C LEU A 409 10.12 9.06 16.89
N THR A 410 9.11 9.93 16.86
CA THR A 410 9.06 11.20 17.58
C THR A 410 8.15 11.08 18.82
N VAL A 411 8.53 11.73 19.93
CA VAL A 411 7.75 11.72 21.17
C VAL A 411 7.27 13.12 21.49
N GLU A 412 5.94 13.22 21.64
CA GLU A 412 5.22 14.40 22.13
C GLU A 412 4.45 14.01 23.40
N THR A 413 4.06 14.98 24.23
CA THR A 413 3.34 14.71 25.47
C THR A 413 2.03 15.47 25.55
N PHE A 414 1.07 14.91 26.30
CA PHE A 414 -0.21 15.53 26.63
C PHE A 414 -0.55 15.34 28.12
N ARG A 415 -1.48 16.14 28.63
CA ARG A 415 -1.98 16.09 30.01
C ARG A 415 -3.45 15.77 30.13
N THR A 416 -4.23 16.04 29.09
CA THR A 416 -5.68 15.83 29.06
C THR A 416 -6.10 15.10 27.78
N GLU A 417 -7.25 14.43 27.83
CA GLU A 417 -7.84 13.75 26.67
C GLU A 417 -8.05 14.72 25.48
N ASP A 418 -8.50 15.95 25.76
CA ASP A 418 -8.72 16.95 24.72
C ASP A 418 -7.41 17.41 24.06
N GLU A 419 -6.34 17.52 24.84
CA GLU A 419 -5.01 17.83 24.32
C GLU A 419 -4.47 16.69 23.46
N ALA A 420 -4.63 15.42 23.89
CA ALA A 420 -4.25 14.24 23.11
C ALA A 420 -4.92 14.22 21.73
N VAL A 421 -6.25 14.43 21.70
CA VAL A 421 -7.02 14.48 20.45
C VAL A 421 -6.58 15.64 19.57
N THR A 422 -6.32 16.81 20.18
CA THR A 422 -5.87 18.00 19.44
C THR A 422 -4.53 17.76 18.80
N LEU A 423 -3.55 17.22 19.53
CA LEU A 423 -2.24 16.88 19.01
C LEU A 423 -2.34 15.81 17.91
N ALA A 424 -3.09 14.74 18.15
CA ALA A 424 -3.25 13.66 17.18
C ALA A 424 -3.82 14.14 15.83
N ASN A 425 -4.75 15.11 15.86
CA ASN A 425 -5.34 15.69 14.66
C ASN A 425 -4.54 16.86 14.06
N ASP A 426 -3.48 17.33 14.71
CA ASP A 426 -2.65 18.43 14.21
C ASP A 426 -1.67 17.95 13.14
N THR A 427 -2.22 17.52 12.02
CA THR A 427 -1.51 17.05 10.84
C THR A 427 -2.35 17.31 9.60
N GLU A 428 -1.70 17.46 8.44
CA GLU A 428 -2.38 17.52 7.14
C GLU A 428 -2.80 16.15 6.61
N TYR A 429 -2.28 15.08 7.23
CA TYR A 429 -2.54 13.69 6.91
C TYR A 429 -3.74 13.15 7.69
N GLY A 430 -4.13 11.94 7.40
CA GLY A 430 -5.21 11.25 8.11
C GLY A 430 -5.36 9.80 7.66
N LEU A 431 -4.22 9.07 7.51
CA LEU A 431 -4.25 7.68 7.08
C LEU A 431 -4.70 6.76 8.21
N ALA A 432 -3.92 6.71 9.28
CA ALA A 432 -4.18 5.82 10.40
C ALA A 432 -3.84 6.48 11.75
N GLY A 433 -4.28 5.87 12.86
CA GLY A 433 -3.91 6.25 14.22
C GLY A 433 -4.17 5.12 15.21
N GLY A 434 -3.50 5.18 16.36
CA GLY A 434 -3.68 4.24 17.46
C GLY A 434 -4.05 4.93 18.76
N VAL A 435 -4.83 4.24 19.61
CA VAL A 435 -5.24 4.70 20.94
C VAL A 435 -5.05 3.58 21.95
N TRP A 436 -4.23 3.81 22.95
CA TRP A 436 -3.95 2.87 24.03
C TRP A 436 -4.53 3.38 25.36
N THR A 437 -5.44 2.64 25.94
CA THR A 437 -6.08 2.94 27.25
C THR A 437 -6.76 1.70 27.82
N GLY A 438 -6.74 1.55 29.14
CA GLY A 438 -7.49 0.51 29.86
C GLY A 438 -9.00 0.80 29.95
N ASP A 439 -9.44 2.04 29.69
CA ASP A 439 -10.86 2.44 29.72
C ASP A 439 -11.51 2.32 28.34
N GLY A 440 -12.34 1.28 28.16
CA GLY A 440 -13.03 1.05 26.90
C GLY A 440 -14.03 2.14 26.48
N ALA A 441 -14.53 2.98 27.40
CA ALA A 441 -15.38 4.12 27.06
C ALA A 441 -14.52 5.28 26.51
N LYS A 442 -13.38 5.55 27.16
CA LYS A 442 -12.37 6.50 26.69
C LYS A 442 -11.85 6.11 25.30
N ALA A 443 -11.48 4.82 25.12
CA ALA A 443 -10.98 4.29 23.86
C ALA A 443 -11.90 4.64 22.68
N ARG A 444 -13.20 4.32 22.79
CA ARG A 444 -14.20 4.62 21.75
C ARG A 444 -14.42 6.12 21.56
N ARG A 445 -14.46 6.89 22.64
CA ARG A 445 -14.67 8.33 22.58
C ARG A 445 -13.51 9.05 21.91
N VAL A 446 -12.27 8.67 22.22
CA VAL A 446 -11.06 9.22 21.58
C VAL A 446 -10.99 8.79 20.13
N ALA A 447 -11.11 7.51 19.83
CA ALA A 447 -11.07 6.98 18.47
C ALA A 447 -12.09 7.67 17.54
N ALA A 448 -13.31 7.93 18.02
CA ALA A 448 -14.35 8.63 17.25
C ALA A 448 -13.99 10.10 16.93
N ARG A 449 -13.07 10.69 17.67
CA ARG A 449 -12.62 12.08 17.48
C ARG A 449 -11.36 12.19 16.62
N LEU A 450 -10.64 11.10 16.38
CA LEU A 450 -9.48 11.09 15.51
C LEU A 450 -9.92 11.14 14.04
N ARG A 451 -9.36 12.06 13.28
CA ARG A 451 -9.68 12.26 11.85
C ARG A 451 -8.76 11.46 10.96
N HIS A 452 -8.83 10.13 11.09
CA HIS A 452 -8.01 9.17 10.37
C HIS A 452 -8.90 8.09 9.74
N GLY A 453 -8.48 7.53 8.62
CA GLY A 453 -9.25 6.51 7.89
C GLY A 453 -9.39 5.21 8.68
N THR A 454 -8.31 4.81 9.37
CA THR A 454 -8.31 3.66 10.29
C THR A 454 -7.82 4.10 11.66
N VAL A 455 -8.52 3.67 12.72
CA VAL A 455 -8.09 3.91 14.11
C VAL A 455 -8.10 2.58 14.86
N TRP A 456 -6.92 2.15 15.33
CA TRP A 456 -6.79 0.97 16.16
C TRP A 456 -6.93 1.31 17.64
N ILE A 457 -7.50 0.41 18.42
CA ILE A 457 -7.63 0.52 19.87
C ILE A 457 -6.87 -0.64 20.50
N ASN A 458 -5.86 -0.33 21.31
CA ASN A 458 -4.98 -1.30 21.97
C ASN A 458 -4.35 -2.31 21.01
N ASP A 459 -4.07 -1.84 19.79
CA ASP A 459 -3.40 -2.59 18.72
C ASP A 459 -2.77 -1.61 17.72
N PHE A 460 -1.95 -2.11 16.78
CA PHE A 460 -1.44 -1.35 15.65
C PHE A 460 -1.10 -2.28 14.46
N HIS A 461 -1.34 -1.85 13.22
CA HIS A 461 -1.07 -2.54 11.95
C HIS A 461 -2.00 -3.68 11.51
N PRO A 462 -2.99 -4.24 12.24
CA PRO A 462 -3.85 -5.23 11.62
C PRO A 462 -4.61 -4.66 10.42
N TYR A 463 -4.44 -5.31 9.24
CA TYR A 463 -5.19 -5.00 8.03
C TYR A 463 -6.19 -6.11 7.78
N LEU A 464 -7.45 -5.75 7.56
CA LEU A 464 -8.52 -6.69 7.27
C LEU A 464 -9.01 -6.44 5.84
N PRO A 465 -8.92 -7.41 4.92
CA PRO A 465 -9.45 -7.23 3.57
C PRO A 465 -10.93 -6.86 3.51
N GLN A 466 -11.69 -7.16 4.57
CA GLN A 466 -13.13 -6.87 4.71
C GLN A 466 -13.43 -5.42 5.13
N ALA A 467 -12.42 -4.69 5.59
CA ALA A 467 -12.56 -3.30 6.04
C ALA A 467 -11.87 -2.35 5.08
N GLU A 468 -12.52 -1.26 4.76
CA GLU A 468 -11.98 -0.23 3.88
C GLU A 468 -10.67 0.33 4.42
N TRP A 469 -9.71 0.46 3.53
CA TRP A 469 -8.45 1.12 3.76
C TRP A 469 -8.39 2.44 2.98
N GLY A 470 -7.86 3.49 3.59
CA GLY A 470 -7.64 4.78 2.93
C GLY A 470 -7.69 5.96 3.89
N GLY A 471 -7.09 7.06 3.48
CA GLY A 471 -6.86 8.21 4.33
C GLY A 471 -7.85 9.35 4.15
N PHE A 472 -7.83 10.28 5.14
CA PHE A 472 -8.45 11.59 5.07
C PHE A 472 -7.41 12.65 4.66
N GLY A 473 -7.85 13.80 4.20
CA GLY A 473 -6.99 14.94 3.89
C GLY A 473 -5.92 14.59 2.84
N LYS A 474 -4.65 14.88 3.14
CA LYS A 474 -3.54 14.62 2.22
C LYS A 474 -3.08 13.15 2.18
N SER A 475 -3.73 12.25 2.90
CA SER A 475 -3.43 10.83 2.84
C SER A 475 -4.14 10.07 1.73
N GLY A 476 -5.07 10.69 1.01
CA GLY A 476 -5.60 10.05 -0.19
C GLY A 476 -7.04 10.43 -0.54
N VAL A 477 -7.51 9.81 -1.64
CA VAL A 477 -8.87 9.92 -2.19
C VAL A 477 -9.29 8.54 -2.66
N GLY A 478 -10.54 8.15 -2.41
CA GLY A 478 -11.03 6.80 -2.64
C GLY A 478 -10.72 5.86 -1.49
N ARG A 479 -10.96 4.58 -1.71
CA ARG A 479 -10.68 3.51 -0.74
C ARG A 479 -10.12 2.29 -1.44
N GLU A 480 -9.27 1.56 -0.74
CA GLU A 480 -8.87 0.20 -1.07
C GLU A 480 -9.50 -0.77 -0.07
N LEU A 481 -9.53 -2.05 -0.38
CA LEU A 481 -10.16 -3.08 0.44
C LEU A 481 -11.66 -2.83 0.71
N GLY A 482 -12.30 -3.72 1.40
CA GLY A 482 -13.73 -3.64 1.69
C GLY A 482 -14.62 -3.52 0.44
N PRO A 483 -15.93 -3.40 0.62
CA PRO A 483 -16.87 -3.17 -0.48
C PRO A 483 -16.64 -1.85 -1.22
N ALA A 484 -16.19 -0.79 -0.51
CA ALA A 484 -15.91 0.49 -1.15
C ALA A 484 -14.68 0.39 -2.09
N GLY A 485 -13.67 -0.42 -1.73
CA GLY A 485 -12.53 -0.69 -2.62
C GLY A 485 -12.95 -1.34 -3.95
N LEU A 486 -13.90 -2.29 -3.90
CA LEU A 486 -14.47 -2.87 -5.13
C LEU A 486 -15.26 -1.83 -5.93
N ALA A 487 -15.98 -0.92 -5.26
CA ALA A 487 -16.79 0.10 -5.91
C ALA A 487 -15.97 1.12 -6.72
N GLU A 488 -14.69 1.37 -6.35
CA GLU A 488 -13.79 2.24 -7.15
C GLU A 488 -13.59 1.71 -8.58
N TYR A 489 -13.60 0.39 -8.76
CA TYR A 489 -13.37 -0.29 -10.04
C TYR A 489 -14.65 -0.52 -10.86
N ARG A 490 -15.75 0.13 -10.49
CA ARG A 490 -17.06 -0.03 -11.11
C ARG A 490 -17.68 1.30 -11.48
N GLU A 491 -18.50 1.29 -12.54
CA GLU A 491 -19.45 2.33 -12.87
C GLU A 491 -20.87 1.94 -12.47
N THR A 492 -21.62 2.92 -11.99
CA THR A 492 -23.03 2.74 -11.63
C THR A 492 -23.93 3.26 -12.74
N LYS A 493 -24.72 2.35 -13.33
CA LYS A 493 -25.66 2.68 -14.41
C LYS A 493 -27.10 2.51 -13.95
N HIS A 494 -27.93 3.51 -14.17
CA HIS A 494 -29.37 3.43 -13.96
C HIS A 494 -30.09 3.16 -15.28
N ILE A 495 -30.84 2.06 -15.35
CA ILE A 495 -31.67 1.69 -16.50
C ILE A 495 -33.12 1.87 -16.09
N TYR A 496 -33.81 2.76 -16.79
CA TYR A 496 -35.22 3.06 -16.57
C TYR A 496 -36.03 2.68 -17.82
N GLN A 497 -36.99 1.75 -17.64
CA GLN A 497 -37.85 1.29 -18.71
C GLN A 497 -39.29 1.62 -18.39
N ASN A 498 -39.96 2.37 -19.28
CA ASN A 498 -41.40 2.54 -19.24
C ASN A 498 -42.06 1.45 -20.09
N LEU A 499 -42.83 0.57 -19.48
CA LEU A 499 -43.50 -0.57 -20.09
C LEU A 499 -44.81 -0.18 -20.80
N ALA A 500 -45.38 1.00 -20.48
CA ALA A 500 -46.63 1.51 -21.04
C ALA A 500 -46.52 3.00 -21.38
N PRO A 501 -45.63 3.36 -22.34
CA PRO A 501 -45.37 4.76 -22.67
C PRO A 501 -46.61 5.42 -23.26
N LYS A 502 -46.94 6.64 -22.77
CA LYS A 502 -48.05 7.46 -23.23
C LYS A 502 -47.52 8.82 -23.73
N PRO A 503 -48.21 9.47 -24.68
CA PRO A 503 -47.85 10.82 -25.10
C PRO A 503 -47.87 11.81 -23.92
N VAL A 504 -46.74 12.43 -23.63
CA VAL A 504 -46.62 13.43 -22.55
C VAL A 504 -47.32 14.74 -22.89
N ARG A 505 -47.44 15.07 -24.18
CA ARG A 505 -48.05 16.30 -24.69
C ARG A 505 -47.54 17.57 -24.00
N TRP A 506 -46.24 17.58 -23.66
CA TRP A 506 -45.59 18.74 -23.03
C TRP A 506 -45.55 19.95 -23.95
N PHE A 507 -45.39 19.69 -25.25
CA PHE A 507 -45.45 20.71 -26.30
C PHE A 507 -46.76 20.59 -27.03
N ALA A 508 -47.57 21.67 -27.01
CA ALA A 508 -48.76 21.79 -27.83
C ALA A 508 -48.30 22.13 -29.25
N GLY A 509 -48.28 21.15 -30.16
CA GLY A 509 -48.08 21.35 -31.57
C GLY A 509 -49.37 21.77 -32.24
#